data_43efddddfdfd5e28ff3824a365832b29
#
_entry.id   43efddddfdfd5e28ff3824a365832b29
#
_cell.length_a   1.000
_cell.length_b   1.000
_cell.length_c   1.000
_cell.angle_alpha   90.00
_cell.angle_beta   90.00
_cell.angle_gamma   90.00
#
_symmetry.space_group_name_H-M   'P 1'
#
loop_
_entity.id
_entity.type
_entity.pdbx_description
1 polymer ?
#
loop_
_entity_poly.entity_id
_entity_poly.type
_entity_poly.pdbx_seq_one_letter_code
_entity_poly.pdbx_strand_id
1 'polypeptide(L)'
;MRNIYLFVVLLLSMISCNEADLMQYSDIPRVYLGGYTRAASQTFFYDAEDVVRDTIYVYVETMGGPRDYDRLVSFRQMTVYDVEYVVENGVNVDSTVTENPYNAVADKHFVAFDSEEAKKLMVVPANEVSANIPIILLRDPSLKANEYYLTLQLVENDEFKIGGVQKDVEYAITFADKLVEPNFWGTNPYAGGWWLFGDYSTRKHEFMIEVSGERIDDEWYNTKVNGVSGASNYYQAKFKTALDKFNNDPVNIESGVAPMRE
;
A
#
# COMPACT_ATOMS: atom_id res chain seq x y z
N MET A 1 20.30 31.92 -67.55
CA MET A 1 20.81 32.45 -66.25
C MET A 1 19.69 32.49 -65.19
N ARG A 2 18.49 32.93 -65.49
CA ARG A 2 17.37 33.03 -64.51
C ARG A 2 16.98 31.69 -63.86
N ASN A 3 17.04 30.58 -64.57
CA ASN A 3 16.72 29.23 -64.04
C ASN A 3 17.81 28.64 -63.14
N ILE A 4 19.07 29.08 -63.28
CA ILE A 4 20.18 28.66 -62.43
C ILE A 4 20.07 29.28 -61.03
N TYR A 5 19.63 30.54 -60.95
CA TYR A 5 19.41 31.21 -59.65
C TYR A 5 18.26 30.57 -58.87
N LEU A 6 17.19 30.15 -59.55
CA LEU A 6 16.06 29.45 -58.91
C LEU A 6 16.49 28.07 -58.34
N PHE A 7 17.37 27.36 -59.06
CA PHE A 7 17.88 26.07 -58.61
C PHE A 7 18.84 26.18 -57.42
N VAL A 8 19.67 27.23 -57.40
CA VAL A 8 20.59 27.52 -56.28
C VAL A 8 19.82 27.96 -55.04
N VAL A 9 18.76 28.77 -55.17
CA VAL A 9 17.92 29.17 -54.03
C VAL A 9 17.15 27.98 -53.47
N LEU A 10 16.67 27.02 -54.32
CA LEU A 10 16.00 25.82 -53.89
C LEU A 10 16.95 24.85 -53.16
N LEU A 11 18.22 24.78 -53.61
CA LEU A 11 19.26 23.96 -52.95
C LEU A 11 19.67 24.52 -51.55
N LEU A 12 19.71 25.86 -51.43
CA LEU A 12 20.06 26.53 -50.18
C LEU A 12 18.93 26.41 -49.11
N SER A 13 17.67 26.22 -49.51
CA SER A 13 16.54 26.03 -48.59
C SER A 13 16.51 24.63 -47.98
N MET A 14 17.27 23.67 -48.48
CA MET A 14 17.33 22.29 -47.93
C MET A 14 18.43 22.11 -46.85
N ILE A 15 19.25 23.14 -46.59
CA ILE A 15 20.33 23.05 -45.59
C ILE A 15 19.89 23.59 -44.21
N SER A 16 18.64 24.03 -44.06
CA SER A 16 18.13 24.65 -42.82
C SER A 16 17.41 23.67 -41.91
N CYS A 17 17.76 22.38 -41.90
CA CYS A 17 17.48 21.53 -40.75
C CYS A 17 18.71 21.48 -39.86
N ASN A 18 18.93 22.54 -39.07
CA ASN A 18 19.60 22.33 -37.79
C ASN A 18 18.66 21.47 -36.96
N GLU A 19 19.00 20.17 -36.78
CA GLU A 19 18.46 19.42 -35.65
C GLU A 19 18.83 20.24 -34.43
N ALA A 20 17.81 20.89 -33.83
CA ALA A 20 17.97 21.41 -32.50
C ALA A 20 18.38 20.20 -31.64
N ASP A 21 19.55 20.31 -31.01
CA ASP A 21 19.98 19.29 -30.06
C ASP A 21 18.79 19.01 -29.15
N LEU A 22 18.25 17.77 -29.25
CA LEU A 22 17.22 17.32 -28.35
C LEU A 22 17.76 17.56 -26.95
N MET A 23 17.07 18.41 -26.18
CA MET A 23 17.45 18.65 -24.79
C MET A 23 17.41 17.29 -24.09
N GLN A 24 18.57 16.64 -23.97
CA GLN A 24 18.70 15.42 -23.20
C GLN A 24 18.58 15.78 -21.72
N TYR A 25 17.62 15.17 -21.07
CA TYR A 25 17.51 15.24 -19.61
C TYR A 25 18.79 14.65 -19.00
N SER A 26 19.64 15.51 -18.43
CA SER A 26 20.96 15.15 -17.91
C SER A 26 21.02 15.11 -16.37
N ASP A 27 19.87 15.27 -15.70
CA ASP A 27 19.79 15.20 -14.25
C ASP A 27 19.76 13.76 -13.75
N ILE A 28 20.08 13.55 -12.46
CA ILE A 28 19.95 12.26 -11.80
C ILE A 28 18.47 11.86 -11.82
N PRO A 29 18.13 10.64 -12.24
CA PRO A 29 16.76 10.16 -12.23
C PRO A 29 16.12 10.30 -10.83
N ARG A 30 14.81 10.46 -10.81
CA ARG A 30 14.05 10.57 -9.57
C ARG A 30 13.17 9.36 -9.40
N VAL A 31 12.95 8.93 -8.15
CA VAL A 31 12.03 7.86 -7.78
C VAL A 31 10.94 8.40 -6.86
N TYR A 32 9.73 7.89 -7.01
CA TYR A 32 8.58 8.20 -6.16
C TYR A 32 7.65 6.98 -6.06
N LEU A 33 6.78 6.97 -5.06
CA LEU A 33 5.77 5.92 -4.95
C LEU A 33 4.70 6.13 -6.02
N GLY A 34 4.56 5.16 -6.91
CA GLY A 34 3.53 5.16 -7.94
C GLY A 34 2.15 4.78 -7.39
N GLY A 35 1.11 4.92 -8.23
CA GLY A 35 -0.26 4.63 -7.85
C GLY A 35 -0.83 5.57 -6.78
N TYR A 36 -1.99 5.21 -6.23
CA TYR A 36 -2.73 6.02 -5.26
C TYR A 36 -2.67 5.47 -3.84
N THR A 37 -2.34 4.19 -3.68
CA THR A 37 -2.28 3.53 -2.37
C THR A 37 -0.99 3.85 -1.66
N ARG A 38 -1.07 4.26 -0.39
CA ARG A 38 0.07 4.58 0.48
C ARG A 38 0.08 3.74 1.75
N ALA A 39 -0.77 2.71 1.81
CA ALA A 39 -0.82 1.78 2.92
C ALA A 39 -1.21 0.38 2.45
N ALA A 40 -0.79 -0.62 3.21
CA ALA A 40 -1.25 -2.00 3.09
C ALA A 40 -1.47 -2.58 4.48
N SER A 41 -2.41 -3.52 4.58
CA SER A 41 -2.53 -4.40 5.73
C SER A 41 -2.32 -5.84 5.30
N GLN A 42 -1.61 -6.62 6.15
CA GLN A 42 -1.30 -8.02 5.90
C GLN A 42 -1.49 -8.86 7.15
N THR A 43 -1.97 -10.07 6.97
CA THR A 43 -2.11 -11.00 8.08
C THR A 43 -1.71 -12.42 7.69
N PHE A 44 -0.91 -13.04 8.56
CA PHE A 44 -0.62 -14.47 8.50
C PHE A 44 -1.76 -15.37 9.01
N PHE A 45 -2.85 -14.78 9.49
CA PHE A 45 -3.99 -15.53 10.07
C PHE A 45 -4.53 -16.62 9.12
N TYR A 46 -4.53 -16.37 7.83
CA TYR A 46 -5.04 -17.30 6.82
C TYR A 46 -4.01 -18.31 6.34
N ASP A 47 -2.75 -18.14 6.72
CA ASP A 47 -1.65 -18.95 6.20
C ASP A 47 -1.38 -20.15 7.12
N ALA A 48 -0.90 -21.26 6.54
CA ALA A 48 -0.46 -22.39 7.29
C ALA A 48 0.70 -22.02 8.25
N GLU A 49 0.86 -22.75 9.36
CA GLU A 49 1.85 -22.39 10.38
C GLU A 49 3.31 -22.47 9.91
N ASP A 50 3.59 -23.24 8.87
CA ASP A 50 4.91 -23.34 8.23
C ASP A 50 5.24 -22.19 7.29
N VAL A 51 4.26 -21.34 6.94
CA VAL A 51 4.47 -20.10 6.21
C VAL A 51 5.02 -19.04 7.18
N VAL A 52 6.32 -18.82 7.11
CA VAL A 52 7.04 -17.91 8.03
C VAL A 52 7.43 -16.57 7.37
N ARG A 53 7.13 -16.40 6.09
CA ARG A 53 7.42 -15.19 5.30
C ARG A 53 6.24 -14.86 4.40
N ASP A 54 6.02 -13.57 4.21
CA ASP A 54 5.07 -13.04 3.23
C ASP A 54 5.66 -11.79 2.57
N THR A 55 5.10 -11.35 1.44
CA THR A 55 5.66 -10.26 0.66
C THR A 55 4.58 -9.26 0.28
N ILE A 56 4.79 -8.01 0.66
CA ILE A 56 4.02 -6.87 0.17
C ILE A 56 4.82 -6.18 -0.94
N TYR A 57 4.13 -5.79 -2.00
CA TYR A 57 4.73 -5.10 -3.13
C TYR A 57 4.42 -3.60 -3.07
N VAL A 58 5.47 -2.78 -3.03
CA VAL A 58 5.38 -1.33 -3.09
C VAL A 58 5.71 -0.87 -4.49
N TYR A 59 4.75 -0.29 -5.18
CA TYR A 59 4.91 0.18 -6.54
C TYR A 59 5.67 1.50 -6.58
N VAL A 60 6.75 1.55 -7.34
CA VAL A 60 7.56 2.74 -7.57
C VAL A 60 7.61 3.09 -9.05
N GLU A 61 7.70 4.38 -9.34
CA GLU A 61 7.91 4.92 -10.67
C GLU A 61 9.12 5.85 -10.68
N THR A 62 9.76 5.96 -11.84
CA THR A 62 10.95 6.82 -12.02
C THR A 62 10.69 7.93 -13.02
N MET A 63 11.23 9.11 -12.75
CA MET A 63 11.35 10.22 -13.69
C MET A 63 12.75 10.18 -14.31
N GLY A 64 12.81 10.18 -15.62
CA GLY A 64 14.01 10.01 -16.42
C GLY A 64 13.92 8.79 -17.33
N GLY A 65 14.85 8.65 -18.26
CA GLY A 65 14.88 7.50 -19.18
C GLY A 65 15.26 6.20 -18.50
N PRO A 66 14.93 5.05 -19.10
CA PRO A 66 15.39 3.74 -18.62
C PRO A 66 16.92 3.65 -18.68
N ARG A 67 17.48 2.71 -17.95
CA ARG A 67 18.91 2.33 -17.99
C ARG A 67 19.02 0.87 -18.38
N ASP A 68 20.16 0.48 -18.92
CA ASP A 68 20.46 -0.88 -19.35
C ASP A 68 20.97 -1.80 -18.21
N TYR A 69 20.83 -1.34 -16.96
CA TYR A 69 21.18 -2.07 -15.74
C TYR A 69 20.14 -1.88 -14.65
N ASP A 70 20.13 -2.78 -13.67
CA ASP A 70 19.25 -2.73 -12.50
C ASP A 70 19.65 -1.58 -11.58
N ARG A 71 18.69 -0.79 -11.13
CA ARG A 71 18.90 0.39 -10.28
C ARG A 71 18.30 0.18 -8.90
N LEU A 72 19.13 0.28 -7.88
CA LEU A 72 18.70 0.11 -6.49
C LEU A 72 17.71 1.18 -6.05
N VAL A 73 16.60 0.77 -5.46
CA VAL A 73 15.67 1.64 -4.71
C VAL A 73 15.95 1.47 -3.23
N SER A 74 16.15 2.56 -2.52
CA SER A 74 16.49 2.54 -1.10
C SER A 74 15.33 3.01 -0.25
N PHE A 75 15.08 2.28 0.85
CA PHE A 75 14.10 2.64 1.88
C PHE A 75 14.77 2.77 3.24
N ARG A 76 14.16 3.57 4.09
CA ARG A 76 14.41 3.56 5.54
C ARG A 76 13.12 3.33 6.29
N GLN A 77 13.21 2.74 7.46
CA GLN A 77 12.10 2.68 8.39
C GLN A 77 11.91 4.04 9.06
N MET A 78 10.66 4.45 9.18
CA MET A 78 10.24 5.60 9.99
C MET A 78 9.62 5.09 11.29
N THR A 79 9.95 5.73 12.40
CA THR A 79 9.32 5.45 13.68
C THR A 79 7.92 6.01 13.72
N VAL A 80 6.95 5.19 14.09
CA VAL A 80 5.57 5.60 14.35
C VAL A 80 5.46 6.07 15.78
N TYR A 81 4.78 7.19 16.00
CA TYR A 81 4.54 7.79 17.31
C TYR A 81 3.05 7.89 17.59
N ASP A 82 2.67 7.65 18.83
CA ASP A 82 1.34 7.94 19.35
C ASP A 82 1.31 9.38 19.86
N VAL A 83 0.23 10.09 19.58
CA VAL A 83 0.01 11.46 20.01
C VAL A 83 -1.25 11.52 20.85
N GLU A 84 -1.09 11.78 22.16
CA GLU A 84 -2.19 12.01 23.07
C GLU A 84 -2.39 13.51 23.25
N TYR A 85 -3.60 14.01 22.96
CA TYR A 85 -3.94 15.42 23.11
C TYR A 85 -4.61 15.70 24.47
N VAL A 86 -4.14 16.72 25.15
CA VAL A 86 -4.84 17.29 26.32
C VAL A 86 -5.88 18.25 25.79
N VAL A 87 -7.15 17.95 26.07
CA VAL A 87 -8.29 18.74 25.59
C VAL A 87 -8.91 19.50 26.76
N GLU A 88 -8.92 20.83 26.70
CA GLU A 88 -9.64 21.71 27.63
C GLU A 88 -10.71 22.53 26.89
N ASN A 89 -11.95 22.46 27.36
CA ASN A 89 -13.10 23.15 26.75
C ASN A 89 -13.27 22.85 25.23
N GLY A 90 -12.92 21.63 24.77
CA GLY A 90 -13.02 21.23 23.38
C GLY A 90 -11.85 21.72 22.49
N VAL A 91 -10.80 22.28 23.08
CA VAL A 91 -9.60 22.77 22.39
C VAL A 91 -8.39 21.96 22.83
N ASN A 92 -7.56 21.52 21.88
CA ASN A 92 -6.27 20.90 22.20
C ASN A 92 -5.34 21.97 22.76
N VAL A 93 -4.95 21.84 24.02
CA VAL A 93 -4.08 22.79 24.72
C VAL A 93 -2.64 22.29 24.87
N ASP A 94 -2.44 20.98 24.80
CA ASP A 94 -1.13 20.33 24.84
C ASP A 94 -1.18 18.97 24.14
N SER A 95 -0.02 18.37 23.89
CA SER A 95 0.10 17.00 23.37
C SER A 95 1.33 16.30 23.92
N THR A 96 1.20 15.00 24.18
CA THR A 96 2.29 14.10 24.53
C THR A 96 2.55 13.19 23.34
N VAL A 97 3.80 13.11 22.90
CA VAL A 97 4.26 12.25 21.80
C VAL A 97 5.11 11.15 22.39
N THR A 98 4.69 9.89 22.20
CA THR A 98 5.43 8.71 22.65
C THR A 98 5.70 7.77 21.48
N GLU A 99 6.84 7.09 21.48
CA GLU A 99 7.11 6.08 20.44
C GLU A 99 6.12 4.93 20.59
N ASN A 100 5.48 4.55 19.47
CA ASN A 100 4.56 3.42 19.47
C ASN A 100 5.35 2.14 19.76
N PRO A 101 4.97 1.34 20.78
CA PRO A 101 5.71 0.14 21.18
C PRO A 101 5.66 -0.99 20.15
N TYR A 102 4.77 -0.87 19.16
CA TYR A 102 4.58 -1.87 18.12
C TYR A 102 5.20 -1.47 16.78
N ASN A 103 6.21 -0.60 16.79
CA ASN A 103 7.06 -0.42 15.62
C ASN A 103 7.70 -1.77 15.24
N ALA A 104 7.65 -2.12 13.96
CA ALA A 104 8.26 -3.34 13.46
C ALA A 104 9.79 -3.30 13.69
N VAL A 105 10.39 -4.45 13.97
CA VAL A 105 11.81 -4.58 14.22
C VAL A 105 12.47 -5.32 13.06
N ALA A 106 13.52 -4.74 12.49
CA ALA A 106 14.27 -5.35 11.39
C ALA A 106 14.83 -6.71 11.79
N ASP A 107 14.87 -7.65 10.86
CA ASP A 107 15.28 -9.05 10.98
C ASP A 107 14.49 -9.89 12.00
N LYS A 108 13.45 -9.29 12.58
CA LYS A 108 12.48 -9.98 13.42
C LYS A 108 11.07 -9.99 12.77
N HIS A 109 10.62 -8.84 12.30
CA HIS A 109 9.29 -8.65 11.74
C HIS A 109 9.32 -8.40 10.22
N PHE A 110 10.46 -7.98 9.69
CA PHE A 110 10.69 -7.80 8.25
C PHE A 110 12.18 -7.95 7.94
N VAL A 111 12.52 -8.28 6.70
CA VAL A 111 13.91 -8.34 6.25
C VAL A 111 14.48 -6.94 6.16
N ALA A 112 15.57 -6.67 6.89
CA ALA A 112 16.20 -5.35 6.94
C ALA A 112 16.51 -4.81 5.52
N PHE A 113 16.19 -3.53 5.27
CA PHE A 113 16.33 -2.91 3.95
C PHE A 113 17.78 -2.81 3.47
N ASP A 114 18.73 -2.80 4.38
CA ASP A 114 20.17 -2.76 4.10
C ASP A 114 20.81 -4.16 3.97
N SER A 115 20.04 -5.22 4.16
CA SER A 115 20.51 -6.60 3.97
C SER A 115 20.85 -6.89 2.50
N GLU A 116 21.76 -7.83 2.27
CA GLU A 116 22.12 -8.28 0.93
C GLU A 116 20.94 -8.95 0.19
N GLU A 117 20.01 -9.56 0.93
CA GLU A 117 18.77 -10.13 0.37
C GLU A 117 17.86 -9.01 -0.15
N ALA A 118 17.58 -8.00 0.67
CA ALA A 118 16.72 -6.89 0.29
C ALA A 118 17.30 -6.09 -0.89
N LYS A 119 18.58 -5.74 -0.85
CA LYS A 119 19.24 -4.98 -1.93
C LYS A 119 19.16 -5.64 -3.30
N LYS A 120 19.19 -6.98 -3.36
CA LYS A 120 19.05 -7.73 -4.62
C LYS A 120 17.65 -7.67 -5.20
N LEU A 121 16.65 -7.47 -4.36
CA LEU A 121 15.24 -7.51 -4.73
C LEU A 121 14.66 -6.09 -4.93
N MET A 122 15.16 -5.11 -4.19
CA MET A 122 14.67 -3.73 -4.24
C MET A 122 15.30 -2.96 -5.40
N VAL A 123 15.01 -3.37 -6.63
CA VAL A 123 15.56 -2.74 -7.83
C VAL A 123 14.47 -2.38 -8.84
N VAL A 124 14.70 -1.30 -9.58
CA VAL A 124 14.02 -1.06 -10.86
C VAL A 124 14.84 -1.81 -11.92
N PRO A 125 14.27 -2.81 -12.59
CA PRO A 125 15.00 -3.64 -13.54
C PRO A 125 15.57 -2.86 -14.73
N ALA A 126 16.57 -3.43 -15.37
CA ALA A 126 17.12 -2.89 -16.61
C ALA A 126 16.03 -2.65 -17.64
N ASN A 127 16.11 -1.50 -18.33
CA ASN A 127 15.16 -1.03 -19.35
C ASN A 127 13.74 -0.71 -18.86
N GLU A 128 13.47 -0.79 -17.55
CA GLU A 128 12.19 -0.42 -16.96
C GLU A 128 12.25 0.98 -16.34
N VAL A 129 11.07 1.60 -16.17
CA VAL A 129 10.88 2.90 -15.52
C VAL A 129 9.98 2.82 -14.29
N SER A 130 9.58 1.62 -13.92
CA SER A 130 8.78 1.32 -12.74
C SER A 130 9.07 -0.09 -12.22
N ALA A 131 8.74 -0.36 -10.96
CA ALA A 131 8.87 -1.67 -10.38
C ALA A 131 7.89 -1.87 -9.21
N ASN A 132 7.54 -3.12 -8.95
CA ASN A 132 6.92 -3.56 -7.71
C ASN A 132 8.03 -4.04 -6.77
N ILE A 133 8.39 -3.21 -5.79
CA ILE A 133 9.47 -3.49 -4.85
C ILE A 133 8.95 -4.41 -3.75
N PRO A 134 9.52 -5.62 -3.59
CA PRO A 134 9.09 -6.56 -2.56
C PRO A 134 9.60 -6.14 -1.18
N ILE A 135 8.69 -6.05 -0.23
CA ILE A 135 8.96 -5.87 1.20
C ILE A 135 8.61 -7.18 1.88
N ILE A 136 9.62 -7.88 2.38
CA ILE A 136 9.47 -9.21 2.95
C ILE A 136 9.17 -9.09 4.44
N LEU A 137 7.96 -9.53 4.83
CA LEU A 137 7.53 -9.64 6.21
C LEU A 137 7.93 -11.01 6.78
N LEU A 138 8.26 -11.02 8.06
CA LEU A 138 8.64 -12.21 8.81
C LEU A 138 7.60 -12.52 9.88
N ARG A 139 7.13 -13.77 9.92
CA ARG A 139 6.16 -14.25 10.90
C ARG A 139 6.85 -14.52 12.23
N ASP A 140 6.82 -13.56 13.13
CA ASP A 140 7.32 -13.71 14.51
C ASP A 140 6.17 -14.05 15.46
N PRO A 141 6.38 -14.88 16.51
CA PRO A 141 5.34 -15.23 17.48
C PRO A 141 4.64 -14.03 18.14
N SER A 142 5.30 -12.87 18.26
CA SER A 142 4.70 -11.65 18.81
C SER A 142 3.54 -11.11 17.98
N LEU A 143 3.47 -11.43 16.69
CA LEU A 143 2.39 -11.06 15.78
C LEU A 143 1.04 -11.71 16.15
N LYS A 144 1.05 -12.83 16.89
CA LYS A 144 -0.19 -13.46 17.39
C LYS A 144 -0.91 -12.61 18.44
N ALA A 145 -0.14 -11.84 19.21
CA ALA A 145 -0.70 -10.98 20.25
C ALA A 145 -0.98 -9.54 19.77
N ASN A 146 -0.09 -8.99 18.94
CA ASN A 146 -0.10 -7.58 18.60
C ASN A 146 -0.03 -7.36 17.08
N GLU A 147 -0.55 -6.22 16.64
CA GLU A 147 -0.30 -5.67 15.31
C GLU A 147 0.99 -4.86 15.34
N TYR A 148 1.76 -4.95 14.27
CA TYR A 148 2.99 -4.18 14.12
C TYR A 148 2.90 -3.25 12.93
N TYR A 149 3.56 -2.10 13.08
CA TYR A 149 3.57 -1.01 12.10
C TYR A 149 4.95 -0.89 11.48
N LEU A 150 5.00 -0.94 10.16
CA LEU A 150 6.20 -0.67 9.37
C LEU A 150 5.91 0.50 8.43
N THR A 151 6.31 1.70 8.82
CA THR A 151 6.30 2.83 7.90
C THR A 151 7.66 2.92 7.23
N LEU A 152 7.68 2.82 5.93
CA LEU A 152 8.88 2.95 5.12
C LEU A 152 8.85 4.27 4.34
N GLN A 153 10.02 4.83 4.12
CA GLN A 153 10.21 6.05 3.35
C GLN A 153 11.30 5.83 2.30
N LEU A 154 11.01 6.23 1.06
CA LEU A 154 12.03 6.30 0.02
C LEU A 154 13.16 7.25 0.44
N VAL A 155 14.40 6.87 0.19
CA VAL A 155 15.58 7.70 0.41
C VAL A 155 16.43 7.81 -0.84
N GLU A 156 17.11 8.93 -0.97
CA GLU A 156 18.05 9.17 -2.07
C GLU A 156 19.24 8.23 -2.01
N ASN A 157 19.76 7.88 -3.17
CA ASN A 157 20.99 7.12 -3.33
C ASN A 157 21.73 7.58 -4.60
N ASP A 158 22.76 6.86 -5.01
CA ASP A 158 23.56 7.19 -6.20
C ASP A 158 22.76 7.08 -7.52
N GLU A 159 21.70 6.26 -7.54
CA GLU A 159 20.87 6.02 -8.71
C GLU A 159 19.68 6.99 -8.80
N PHE A 160 19.12 7.39 -7.65
CA PHE A 160 17.89 8.16 -7.60
C PHE A 160 17.92 9.29 -6.57
N LYS A 161 17.42 10.44 -6.99
CA LYS A 161 16.90 11.49 -6.11
C LYS A 161 15.40 11.26 -5.86
N ILE A 162 14.87 11.88 -4.82
CA ILE A 162 13.44 11.84 -4.54
C ILE A 162 12.67 12.71 -5.52
N GLY A 163 11.62 12.13 -6.11
CA GLY A 163 10.60 12.81 -6.89
C GLY A 163 9.32 13.02 -6.09
N GLY A 164 8.44 13.90 -6.57
CA GLY A 164 7.15 14.15 -5.93
C GLY A 164 7.20 15.04 -4.68
N VAL A 165 6.11 15.00 -3.90
CA VAL A 165 5.99 15.70 -2.61
C VAL A 165 6.24 14.72 -1.46
N GLN A 166 6.51 15.23 -0.25
CA GLN A 166 6.88 14.41 0.91
C GLN A 166 5.93 13.22 1.17
N LYS A 167 4.62 13.39 1.02
CA LYS A 167 3.62 12.31 1.18
C LYS A 167 3.70 11.20 0.12
N ASP A 168 4.38 11.46 -0.98
CA ASP A 168 4.53 10.50 -2.09
C ASP A 168 5.78 9.63 -1.93
N VAL A 169 6.43 9.67 -0.77
CA VAL A 169 7.63 8.89 -0.46
C VAL A 169 7.45 7.97 0.75
N GLU A 170 6.30 8.02 1.42
CA GLU A 170 6.01 7.23 2.61
C GLU A 170 4.94 6.17 2.32
N TYR A 171 5.16 4.96 2.81
CA TYR A 171 4.23 3.84 2.70
C TYR A 171 4.09 3.15 4.05
N ALA A 172 2.86 2.96 4.52
CA ALA A 172 2.58 2.33 5.81
C ALA A 172 2.11 0.88 5.61
N ILE A 173 2.66 -0.03 6.40
CA ILE A 173 2.27 -1.44 6.42
C ILE A 173 1.88 -1.79 7.85
N THR A 174 0.65 -2.30 8.02
CA THR A 174 0.18 -2.88 9.27
C THR A 174 0.06 -4.38 9.09
N PHE A 175 0.62 -5.15 10.03
CA PHE A 175 0.56 -6.60 9.90
C PHE A 175 0.56 -7.34 11.24
N ALA A 176 -0.01 -8.55 11.23
CA ALA A 176 -0.15 -9.41 12.40
C ALA A 176 -0.26 -10.89 12.00
N ASP A 177 -0.30 -11.80 12.99
CA ASP A 177 -0.73 -13.20 12.84
C ASP A 177 -2.09 -13.41 13.52
N LYS A 178 -2.99 -12.47 13.29
CA LYS A 178 -4.40 -12.44 13.71
C LYS A 178 -5.18 -11.61 12.70
N LEU A 179 -6.49 -11.61 12.74
CA LEU A 179 -7.27 -10.71 11.90
C LEU A 179 -6.92 -9.26 12.21
N VAL A 180 -6.56 -8.54 11.18
CA VAL A 180 -6.36 -7.07 11.20
C VAL A 180 -7.45 -6.40 10.39
N GLU A 181 -7.74 -5.14 10.71
CA GLU A 181 -8.66 -4.34 9.92
C GLU A 181 -8.09 -4.11 8.52
N PRO A 182 -8.77 -4.58 7.45
CA PRO A 182 -8.33 -4.32 6.09
C PRO A 182 -8.47 -2.83 5.76
N ASN A 183 -7.57 -2.31 4.90
CA ASN A 183 -7.62 -0.89 4.53
C ASN A 183 -8.92 -0.48 3.85
N PHE A 184 -9.58 -1.40 3.09
CA PHE A 184 -10.85 -1.11 2.46
C PHE A 184 -11.96 -0.82 3.48
N TRP A 185 -11.83 -1.35 4.73
CA TRP A 185 -12.87 -1.18 5.74
C TRP A 185 -12.78 0.22 6.35
N GLY A 186 -11.68 0.60 6.94
CA GLY A 186 -11.36 1.90 7.51
C GLY A 186 -12.45 2.61 8.31
N THR A 187 -12.10 3.41 9.27
CA THR A 187 -13.03 4.27 10.01
C THR A 187 -13.45 5.51 9.21
N ASN A 188 -12.89 5.72 8.04
CA ASN A 188 -13.23 6.84 7.17
C ASN A 188 -14.56 6.55 6.46
N PRO A 189 -15.58 7.43 6.56
CA PRO A 189 -16.87 7.25 5.89
C PRO A 189 -16.76 7.21 4.34
N TYR A 190 -15.59 7.50 3.78
CA TYR A 190 -15.30 7.32 2.35
C TYR A 190 -14.65 5.97 2.04
N ALA A 191 -14.28 5.17 3.05
CA ALA A 191 -13.82 3.81 2.85
C ALA A 191 -15.03 2.93 2.47
N GLY A 192 -14.89 2.18 1.37
CA GLY A 192 -16.00 1.40 0.82
C GLY A 192 -16.56 0.36 1.78
N GLY A 193 -15.72 -0.25 2.62
CA GLY A 193 -16.13 -1.24 3.61
C GLY A 193 -16.96 -0.67 4.75
N TRP A 194 -16.59 0.49 5.29
CA TRP A 194 -17.40 1.16 6.31
C TRP A 194 -18.81 1.49 5.79
N TRP A 195 -18.89 1.99 4.57
CA TRP A 195 -20.18 2.30 3.94
C TRP A 195 -21.05 1.07 3.70
N LEU A 196 -20.43 -0.09 3.44
CA LEU A 196 -21.13 -1.34 3.16
C LEU A 196 -21.49 -2.13 4.42
N PHE A 197 -20.62 -2.12 5.44
CA PHE A 197 -20.68 -3.04 6.55
C PHE A 197 -20.66 -2.36 7.93
N GLY A 198 -20.63 -1.01 7.98
CA GLY A 198 -20.55 -0.24 9.22
C GLY A 198 -19.17 -0.33 9.89
N ASP A 199 -19.12 -0.02 11.19
CA ASP A 199 -17.88 -0.03 11.97
C ASP A 199 -17.22 -1.41 11.98
N TYR A 200 -15.89 -1.41 11.86
CA TYR A 200 -15.11 -2.63 11.98
C TYR A 200 -15.16 -3.22 13.41
N SER A 201 -15.20 -4.52 13.49
CA SER A 201 -14.80 -5.29 14.66
C SER A 201 -14.26 -6.65 14.22
N THR A 202 -13.28 -7.17 14.96
CA THR A 202 -12.70 -8.50 14.70
C THR A 202 -13.80 -9.59 14.64
N ARG A 203 -14.78 -9.54 15.56
CA ARG A 203 -15.88 -10.51 15.58
C ARG A 203 -16.78 -10.41 14.34
N LYS A 204 -17.06 -9.20 13.85
CA LYS A 204 -17.80 -9.00 12.59
C LYS A 204 -17.03 -9.57 11.41
N HIS A 205 -15.72 -9.31 11.37
CA HIS A 205 -14.84 -9.82 10.34
C HIS A 205 -14.80 -11.36 10.32
N GLU A 206 -14.59 -11.98 11.50
CA GLU A 206 -14.69 -13.44 11.65
C GLU A 206 -16.02 -13.99 11.15
N PHE A 207 -17.13 -13.36 11.56
CA PHE A 207 -18.46 -13.77 11.13
C PHE A 207 -18.64 -13.68 9.61
N MET A 208 -18.12 -12.64 8.97
CA MET A 208 -18.18 -12.52 7.51
C MET A 208 -17.36 -13.64 6.83
N ILE A 209 -16.22 -14.01 7.39
CA ILE A 209 -15.43 -15.16 6.92
C ILE A 209 -16.20 -16.47 7.10
N GLU A 210 -16.79 -16.70 8.27
CA GLU A 210 -17.63 -17.89 8.56
C GLU A 210 -18.79 -18.01 7.55
N VAL A 211 -19.47 -16.91 7.26
CA VAL A 211 -20.63 -16.88 6.37
C VAL A 211 -20.25 -17.02 4.90
N SER A 212 -19.14 -16.41 4.49
CA SER A 212 -18.72 -16.40 3.08
C SER A 212 -17.89 -17.63 2.70
N GLY A 213 -17.08 -18.14 3.63
CA GLY A 213 -16.00 -19.09 3.37
C GLY A 213 -14.85 -18.48 2.60
N GLU A 214 -14.74 -17.14 2.60
CA GLU A 214 -13.77 -16.39 1.81
C GLU A 214 -12.81 -15.63 2.74
N ARG A 215 -11.57 -15.44 2.27
CA ARG A 215 -10.62 -14.51 2.86
C ARG A 215 -11.13 -13.09 2.62
N ILE A 216 -11.51 -12.36 3.68
CA ILE A 216 -12.06 -11.00 3.59
C ILE A 216 -10.93 -10.01 3.85
N ASP A 217 -10.25 -9.59 2.80
CA ASP A 217 -9.11 -8.67 2.83
C ASP A 217 -9.18 -7.64 1.70
N ASP A 218 -8.15 -6.81 1.55
CA ASP A 218 -8.10 -5.78 0.51
C ASP A 218 -8.16 -6.38 -0.91
N GLU A 219 -7.57 -7.55 -1.14
CA GLU A 219 -7.64 -8.25 -2.42
C GLU A 219 -9.07 -8.73 -2.71
N TRP A 220 -9.73 -9.34 -1.73
CA TRP A 220 -11.14 -9.74 -1.85
C TRP A 220 -12.02 -8.54 -2.23
N TYR A 221 -11.86 -7.42 -1.52
CA TYR A 221 -12.65 -6.23 -1.80
C TYR A 221 -12.39 -5.71 -3.21
N ASN A 222 -11.14 -5.58 -3.62
CA ASN A 222 -10.77 -5.03 -4.92
C ASN A 222 -11.15 -5.93 -6.09
N THR A 223 -11.17 -7.25 -5.90
CA THR A 223 -11.45 -8.20 -6.98
C THR A 223 -12.90 -8.64 -7.05
N LYS A 224 -13.61 -8.67 -5.92
CA LYS A 224 -14.97 -9.24 -5.84
C LYS A 224 -16.06 -8.23 -5.53
N VAL A 225 -15.74 -7.06 -5.00
CA VAL A 225 -16.74 -6.06 -4.58
C VAL A 225 -16.60 -4.75 -5.34
N ASN A 226 -15.40 -4.17 -5.31
CA ASN A 226 -15.13 -2.85 -5.88
C ASN A 226 -15.19 -2.89 -7.42
N GLY A 227 -16.08 -2.06 -7.99
CA GLY A 227 -16.25 -2.00 -9.44
C GLY A 227 -17.00 -3.20 -10.08
N VAL A 228 -17.39 -4.21 -9.27
CA VAL A 228 -18.17 -5.37 -9.74
C VAL A 228 -19.65 -5.06 -9.64
N SER A 229 -20.35 -5.09 -10.77
CA SER A 229 -21.77 -4.72 -10.83
C SER A 229 -22.64 -5.63 -9.95
N GLY A 230 -23.39 -5.01 -9.02
CA GLY A 230 -24.29 -5.69 -8.09
C GLY A 230 -23.63 -6.41 -6.92
N ALA A 231 -22.28 -6.51 -6.87
CA ALA A 231 -21.57 -7.24 -5.83
C ALA A 231 -21.78 -6.63 -4.44
N SER A 232 -21.74 -5.31 -4.32
CA SER A 232 -21.97 -4.61 -3.04
C SER A 232 -23.33 -4.99 -2.44
N ASN A 233 -24.40 -4.92 -3.24
CA ASN A 233 -25.74 -5.29 -2.78
C ASN A 233 -25.84 -6.79 -2.45
N TYR A 234 -25.17 -7.65 -3.20
CA TYR A 234 -25.14 -9.09 -2.95
C TYR A 234 -24.50 -9.40 -1.59
N TYR A 235 -23.30 -8.86 -1.33
CA TYR A 235 -22.59 -9.13 -0.07
C TYR A 235 -23.29 -8.49 1.13
N GLN A 236 -23.81 -7.27 1.01
CA GLN A 236 -24.63 -6.68 2.08
C GLN A 236 -25.84 -7.55 2.41
N ALA A 237 -26.60 -7.98 1.42
CA ALA A 237 -27.77 -8.84 1.63
C ALA A 237 -27.39 -10.20 2.23
N LYS A 238 -26.29 -10.81 1.76
CA LYS A 238 -25.77 -12.09 2.25
C LYS A 238 -25.44 -12.00 3.74
N PHE A 239 -24.63 -11.02 4.13
CA PHE A 239 -24.19 -10.86 5.53
C PHE A 239 -25.33 -10.41 6.45
N LYS A 240 -26.19 -9.50 6.00
CA LYS A 240 -27.38 -9.09 6.76
C LYS A 240 -28.32 -10.25 7.02
N THR A 241 -28.63 -11.07 6.00
CA THR A 241 -29.49 -12.26 6.16
C THR A 241 -28.91 -13.26 7.14
N ALA A 242 -27.59 -13.48 7.08
CA ALA A 242 -26.90 -14.37 8.02
C ALA A 242 -26.90 -13.80 9.44
N LEU A 243 -26.71 -12.49 9.60
CA LEU A 243 -26.76 -11.79 10.87
C LEU A 243 -28.15 -11.86 11.52
N ASP A 244 -29.19 -11.61 10.73
CA ASP A 244 -30.58 -11.74 11.18
C ASP A 244 -30.88 -13.18 11.65
N LYS A 245 -30.39 -14.18 10.90
CA LYS A 245 -30.53 -15.59 11.28
C LYS A 245 -29.79 -15.90 12.58
N PHE A 246 -28.54 -15.43 12.72
CA PHE A 246 -27.73 -15.65 13.93
C PHE A 246 -28.39 -15.02 15.17
N ASN A 247 -28.86 -13.78 15.05
CA ASN A 247 -29.46 -13.03 16.17
C ASN A 247 -30.85 -13.56 16.57
N ASN A 248 -31.57 -14.23 15.68
CA ASN A 248 -32.86 -14.83 15.93
C ASN A 248 -32.79 -16.36 16.15
N ASP A 249 -31.59 -16.93 16.20
CA ASP A 249 -31.43 -18.38 16.49
C ASP A 249 -31.81 -18.67 17.94
N PRO A 250 -32.82 -19.54 18.21
CA PRO A 250 -33.24 -19.88 19.55
C PRO A 250 -32.09 -20.39 20.44
N VAL A 251 -31.14 -21.13 19.86
CA VAL A 251 -29.98 -21.67 20.59
C VAL A 251 -29.07 -20.55 21.06
N ASN A 252 -28.82 -19.56 20.22
CA ASN A 252 -28.01 -18.39 20.58
C ASN A 252 -28.69 -17.53 21.66
N ILE A 253 -30.02 -17.38 21.58
CA ILE A 253 -30.80 -16.63 22.55
C ILE A 253 -30.80 -17.36 23.91
N GLU A 254 -31.05 -18.64 23.93
CA GLU A 254 -31.07 -19.45 25.16
C GLU A 254 -29.70 -19.56 25.83
N SER A 255 -28.62 -19.60 25.04
CA SER A 255 -27.23 -19.62 25.56
C SER A 255 -26.72 -18.24 25.97
N GLY A 256 -27.50 -17.17 25.81
CA GLY A 256 -27.12 -15.83 26.19
C GLY A 256 -26.02 -15.22 25.31
N VAL A 257 -25.88 -15.70 24.08
CA VAL A 257 -24.95 -15.11 23.09
C VAL A 257 -25.41 -13.68 22.75
N ALA A 258 -24.53 -12.70 22.96
CA ALA A 258 -24.86 -11.32 22.67
C ALA A 258 -25.17 -11.13 21.18
N PRO A 259 -26.26 -10.40 20.83
CA PRO A 259 -26.56 -10.09 19.44
C PRO A 259 -25.40 -9.33 18.79
N MET A 260 -25.02 -9.75 17.58
CA MET A 260 -24.11 -8.96 16.76
C MET A 260 -24.84 -7.75 16.17
N ARG A 261 -24.18 -6.62 16.11
CA ARG A 261 -24.70 -5.38 15.48
C ARG A 261 -24.22 -5.26 14.05
N GLU A 262 -25.05 -4.60 13.24
CA GLU A 262 -24.68 -4.18 11.88
C GLU A 262 -23.49 -3.24 11.86
#